data_30e03730694358bd433154c5d861b1ef
#
_entry.id   30e03730694358bd433154c5d861b1ef
#
_cell.length_a   1.000
_cell.length_b   1.000
_cell.length_c   1.000
_cell.angle_alpha   90.00
_cell.angle_beta   90.00
_cell.angle_gamma   90.00
#
_symmetry.space_group_name_H-M   'P 1'
#
loop_
_entity.id
_entity.type
_entity.pdbx_description
1 polymer ?
#
loop_
_entity_poly.entity_id
_entity_poly.type
_entity_poly.pdbx_seq_one_letter_code
_entity_poly.pdbx_strand_id
1 'polypeptide(L)'
;MPCILYIIYAKERIPIMLSTKEHEQKTAALMDGAVRSVALYGLENASTKTISACCGINEAYIYRYFESKEDLLAKTFEREDKLFLDMILDNFPVLSYESIDYEVRCRLLFMRYWKYVTGRPSELKFYMRYYHSLMYNTYSFVNHTKQYSILVDKLRSAFPSDGSGVEHIMRHILDTLLTTALMYVSNPEGIDSDEVAEINFKMIFSVVREFIDKNKLAAAATGKQSGV
;
A
#
# COMPACT_ATOMS: atom_id res chain seq x y z
N MET A 1 56.46 35.06 -38.18
CA MET A 1 55.00 35.07 -38.25
C MET A 1 54.50 33.98 -37.34
N PRO A 2 53.90 34.30 -36.17
CA PRO A 2 53.45 33.28 -35.26
C PRO A 2 51.94 32.93 -35.57
N CYS A 3 51.66 31.63 -35.69
CA CYS A 3 50.32 31.08 -35.74
C CYS A 3 49.62 31.26 -34.40
N ILE A 4 48.45 31.88 -34.46
CA ILE A 4 47.55 32.03 -33.30
C ILE A 4 46.78 30.73 -33.16
N LEU A 5 47.10 29.99 -32.07
CA LEU A 5 46.32 28.82 -31.65
C LEU A 5 45.03 29.30 -30.98
N TYR A 6 43.91 29.09 -31.65
CA TYR A 6 42.56 29.26 -31.05
C TYR A 6 42.29 28.06 -30.14
N ILE A 7 42.44 28.26 -28.82
CA ILE A 7 42.00 27.30 -27.83
C ILE A 7 40.50 27.48 -27.66
N ILE A 8 39.72 26.58 -28.29
CA ILE A 8 38.31 26.44 -28.05
C ILE A 8 38.15 25.77 -26.68
N TYR A 9 37.79 26.52 -25.67
CA TYR A 9 37.32 25.97 -24.41
C TYR A 9 35.95 25.34 -24.64
N ALA A 10 35.90 24.06 -24.99
CA ALA A 10 34.73 23.24 -24.83
C ALA A 10 34.51 23.07 -23.32
N LYS A 11 33.56 23.80 -22.76
CA LYS A 11 33.00 23.51 -21.44
C LYS A 11 32.25 22.18 -21.53
N GLU A 12 32.99 21.08 -21.37
CA GLU A 12 32.38 19.81 -21.07
C GLU A 12 31.62 19.97 -19.75
N ARG A 13 30.32 20.01 -19.84
CA ARG A 13 29.46 19.79 -18.69
C ARG A 13 29.67 18.33 -18.25
N ILE A 14 30.59 18.13 -17.32
CA ILE A 14 30.70 16.87 -16.59
C ILE A 14 29.30 16.69 -15.92
N PRO A 15 28.54 15.67 -16.26
CA PRO A 15 27.30 15.41 -15.51
C PRO A 15 27.77 15.08 -14.11
N ILE A 16 27.40 15.91 -13.12
CA ILE A 16 27.59 15.61 -11.72
C ILE A 16 26.71 14.37 -11.48
N MET A 17 27.33 13.19 -11.52
CA MET A 17 26.70 11.96 -11.04
C MET A 17 26.46 12.18 -9.56
N LEU A 18 25.20 12.51 -9.22
CA LEU A 18 24.76 12.48 -7.84
C LEU A 18 25.14 11.12 -7.27
N SER A 19 25.69 11.07 -6.05
CA SER A 19 25.93 9.79 -5.40
C SER A 19 24.63 9.00 -5.36
N THR A 20 24.66 7.71 -5.49
CA THR A 20 23.46 6.83 -5.46
C THR A 20 22.58 7.18 -4.26
N LYS A 21 23.17 7.47 -3.13
CA LYS A 21 22.50 7.87 -1.90
C LYS A 21 21.74 9.21 -2.04
N GLU A 22 22.34 10.22 -2.69
CA GLU A 22 21.69 11.52 -2.90
C GLU A 22 20.52 11.39 -3.90
N HIS A 23 20.67 10.54 -4.90
CA HIS A 23 19.61 10.22 -5.85
C HIS A 23 18.41 9.57 -5.12
N GLU A 24 18.64 8.55 -4.31
CA GLU A 24 17.62 7.87 -3.52
C GLU A 24 16.90 8.81 -2.55
N GLN A 25 17.64 9.67 -1.85
CA GLN A 25 17.08 10.66 -0.93
C GLN A 25 16.15 11.65 -1.64
N LYS A 26 16.55 12.17 -2.81
CA LYS A 26 15.72 13.10 -3.58
C LYS A 26 14.46 12.42 -4.15
N THR A 27 14.60 11.19 -4.64
CA THR A 27 13.49 10.37 -5.11
C THR A 27 12.47 10.15 -3.98
N ALA A 28 12.92 9.73 -2.81
CA ALA A 28 12.08 9.55 -1.64
C ALA A 28 11.37 10.85 -1.22
N ALA A 29 12.10 11.97 -1.17
CA ALA A 29 11.54 13.26 -0.79
C ALA A 29 10.46 13.77 -1.80
N LEU A 30 10.64 13.50 -3.10
CA LEU A 30 9.64 13.81 -4.12
C LEU A 30 8.38 12.94 -3.97
N MET A 31 8.54 11.64 -3.66
CA MET A 31 7.43 10.75 -3.36
C MET A 31 6.68 11.20 -2.09
N ASP A 32 7.39 11.61 -1.03
CA ASP A 32 6.77 12.17 0.18
C ASP A 32 6.03 13.48 -0.11
N GLY A 33 6.56 14.31 -1.02
CA GLY A 33 5.88 15.49 -1.53
C GLY A 33 4.58 15.14 -2.26
N ALA A 34 4.59 14.07 -3.07
CA ALA A 34 3.40 13.57 -3.76
C ALA A 34 2.33 13.08 -2.78
N VAL A 35 2.74 12.29 -1.76
CA VAL A 35 1.83 11.86 -0.68
C VAL A 35 1.17 13.06 -0.01
N ARG A 36 1.94 14.05 0.45
CA ARG A 36 1.40 15.24 1.11
C ARG A 36 0.53 16.07 0.19
N SER A 37 0.93 16.27 -1.07
CA SER A 37 0.16 17.05 -2.04
C SER A 37 -1.20 16.43 -2.31
N VAL A 38 -1.26 15.12 -2.57
CA VAL A 38 -2.52 14.40 -2.77
C VAL A 38 -3.36 14.38 -1.49
N ALA A 39 -2.75 14.17 -0.33
CA ALA A 39 -3.47 14.16 0.94
C ALA A 39 -4.13 15.51 1.27
N LEU A 40 -3.50 16.62 0.89
CA LEU A 40 -4.01 17.98 1.16
C LEU A 40 -5.00 18.47 0.10
N TYR A 41 -4.69 18.28 -1.18
CA TYR A 41 -5.39 18.94 -2.28
C TYR A 41 -6.27 18.00 -3.13
N GLY A 42 -6.17 16.69 -2.93
CA GLY A 42 -6.79 15.68 -3.80
C GLY A 42 -5.90 15.30 -4.97
N LEU A 43 -6.21 14.15 -5.59
CA LEU A 43 -5.42 13.61 -6.70
C LEU A 43 -5.48 14.52 -7.95
N GLU A 44 -6.65 15.05 -8.24
CA GLU A 44 -6.90 15.90 -9.40
C GLU A 44 -6.15 17.24 -9.31
N ASN A 45 -5.96 17.75 -8.10
CA ASN A 45 -5.28 19.02 -7.85
C ASN A 45 -3.79 18.86 -7.53
N ALA A 46 -3.30 17.62 -7.46
CA ALA A 46 -1.88 17.36 -7.29
C ALA A 46 -1.12 17.66 -8.59
N SER A 47 -0.45 18.81 -8.61
CA SER A 47 0.41 19.25 -9.70
C SER A 47 1.88 19.15 -9.32
N THR A 48 2.78 19.19 -10.32
CA THR A 48 4.23 19.25 -10.06
C THR A 48 4.61 20.42 -9.16
N LYS A 49 3.90 21.56 -9.30
CA LYS A 49 4.06 22.75 -8.45
C LYS A 49 3.66 22.48 -7.00
N THR A 50 2.50 21.84 -6.75
CA THR A 50 2.05 21.54 -5.38
C THR A 50 2.91 20.45 -4.73
N ILE A 51 3.35 19.46 -5.49
CA ILE A 51 4.29 18.43 -5.03
C ILE A 51 5.63 19.06 -4.63
N SER A 52 6.19 19.90 -5.50
CA SER A 52 7.42 20.66 -5.26
C SER A 52 7.34 21.51 -3.99
N ALA A 53 6.23 22.24 -3.81
CA ALA A 53 5.97 23.03 -2.61
C ALA A 53 5.93 22.18 -1.34
N CYS A 54 5.35 20.97 -1.41
CA CYS A 54 5.25 20.04 -0.27
C CYS A 54 6.58 19.41 0.14
N CYS A 55 7.56 19.29 -0.77
CA CYS A 55 8.86 18.70 -0.45
C CYS A 55 10.02 19.71 -0.41
N GLY A 56 9.81 20.96 -0.81
CA GLY A 56 10.86 21.97 -0.88
C GLY A 56 11.91 21.73 -1.98
N ILE A 57 11.60 20.87 -2.95
CA ILE A 57 12.47 20.54 -4.08
C ILE A 57 11.94 21.26 -5.32
N ASN A 58 12.82 21.90 -6.09
CA ASN A 58 12.44 22.60 -7.31
C ASN A 58 11.73 21.64 -8.29
N GLU A 59 10.63 22.11 -8.90
CA GLU A 59 9.79 21.38 -9.85
C GLU A 59 10.59 20.73 -11.00
N ALA A 60 11.64 21.41 -11.49
CA ALA A 60 12.49 20.88 -12.57
C ALA A 60 13.17 19.54 -12.20
N TYR A 61 13.33 19.24 -10.91
CA TYR A 61 13.90 17.96 -10.48
C TYR A 61 12.94 16.80 -10.65
N ILE A 62 11.62 17.00 -10.67
CA ILE A 62 10.65 15.93 -10.90
C ILE A 62 10.96 15.22 -12.21
N TYR A 63 11.13 15.97 -13.30
CA TYR A 63 11.43 15.44 -14.64
C TYR A 63 12.87 14.88 -14.79
N ARG A 64 13.70 15.05 -13.78
CA ARG A 64 15.04 14.43 -13.72
C ARG A 64 14.99 13.01 -13.13
N TYR A 65 14.00 12.72 -12.29
CA TYR A 65 13.86 11.48 -11.54
C TYR A 65 12.70 10.61 -12.02
N PHE A 66 11.70 11.23 -12.63
CA PHE A 66 10.47 10.59 -13.10
C PHE A 66 10.15 11.05 -14.52
N GLU A 67 9.58 10.14 -15.32
CA GLU A 67 9.24 10.41 -16.71
C GLU A 67 8.11 11.45 -16.83
N SER A 68 7.17 11.40 -15.86
CA SER A 68 6.02 12.31 -15.80
C SER A 68 5.53 12.45 -14.35
N LYS A 69 4.55 13.32 -14.13
CA LYS A 69 3.82 13.39 -12.86
C LYS A 69 3.09 12.07 -12.58
N GLU A 70 2.51 11.46 -13.58
CA GLU A 70 1.81 10.19 -13.51
C GLU A 70 2.76 9.06 -13.08
N ASP A 71 3.97 9.02 -13.63
CA ASP A 71 5.04 8.08 -13.23
C ASP A 71 5.45 8.29 -11.77
N LEU A 72 5.64 9.54 -11.34
CA LEU A 72 5.90 9.84 -9.91
C LEU A 72 4.77 9.33 -9.01
N LEU A 73 3.51 9.59 -9.37
CA LEU A 73 2.35 9.16 -8.57
C LEU A 73 2.23 7.63 -8.55
N ALA A 74 2.45 6.95 -9.68
CA ALA A 74 2.41 5.49 -9.78
C ALA A 74 3.52 4.83 -8.94
N LYS A 75 4.76 5.29 -9.04
CA LYS A 75 5.88 4.80 -8.22
C LYS A 75 5.69 5.11 -6.73
N THR A 76 5.06 6.25 -6.41
CA THR A 76 4.69 6.57 -5.02
C THR A 76 3.65 5.58 -4.52
N PHE A 77 2.63 5.26 -5.32
CA PHE A 77 1.64 4.25 -4.95
C PHE A 77 2.28 2.87 -4.74
N GLU A 78 3.15 2.42 -5.64
CA GLU A 78 3.86 1.14 -5.50
C GLU A 78 4.67 1.06 -4.19
N ARG A 79 5.29 2.17 -3.79
CA ARG A 79 6.01 2.26 -2.49
C ARG A 79 5.07 2.10 -1.31
N GLU A 80 3.97 2.86 -1.27
CA GLU A 80 3.01 2.80 -0.16
C GLU A 80 2.28 1.46 -0.13
N ASP A 81 1.92 0.91 -1.29
CA ASP A 81 1.28 -0.38 -1.45
C ASP A 81 2.15 -1.51 -0.89
N LYS A 82 3.45 -1.47 -1.22
CA LYS A 82 4.42 -2.40 -0.65
C LYS A 82 4.54 -2.28 0.87
N LEU A 83 4.59 -1.07 1.42
CA LEU A 83 4.67 -0.85 2.87
C LEU A 83 3.42 -1.36 3.59
N PHE A 84 2.24 -1.18 3.00
CA PHE A 84 0.98 -1.69 3.55
C PHE A 84 0.94 -3.22 3.52
N LEU A 85 1.39 -3.84 2.41
CA LEU A 85 1.48 -5.28 2.28
C LEU A 85 2.53 -5.89 3.23
N ASP A 86 3.73 -5.32 3.29
CA ASP A 86 4.81 -5.78 4.16
C ASP A 86 4.35 -5.80 5.62
N MET A 87 3.62 -4.79 6.07
CA MET A 87 3.06 -4.76 7.43
C MET A 87 2.15 -5.95 7.72
N ILE A 88 1.33 -6.36 6.75
CA ILE A 88 0.49 -7.55 6.89
C ILE A 88 1.35 -8.81 6.93
N LEU A 89 2.29 -8.95 5.98
CA LEU A 89 3.12 -10.14 5.84
C LEU A 89 4.02 -10.36 7.06
N ASP A 90 4.61 -9.31 7.63
CA ASP A 90 5.46 -9.36 8.81
C ASP A 90 4.69 -9.80 10.07
N ASN A 91 3.41 -9.49 10.14
CA ASN A 91 2.55 -9.86 11.26
C ASN A 91 1.72 -11.13 10.99
N PHE A 92 1.72 -11.65 9.77
CA PHE A 92 0.95 -12.82 9.37
C PHE A 92 1.24 -14.08 10.21
N PRO A 93 2.49 -14.33 10.69
CA PRO A 93 2.80 -15.51 11.51
C PRO A 93 1.95 -15.63 12.79
N VAL A 94 1.33 -14.56 13.28
CA VAL A 94 0.42 -14.63 14.43
C VAL A 94 -0.76 -15.59 14.19
N LEU A 95 -1.17 -15.75 12.93
CA LEU A 95 -2.25 -16.66 12.57
C LEU A 95 -1.91 -18.15 12.74
N SER A 96 -0.62 -18.49 12.84
CA SER A 96 -0.12 -19.85 13.01
C SER A 96 -0.02 -20.31 14.47
N TYR A 97 -0.27 -19.46 15.45
CA TYR A 97 -0.16 -19.81 16.88
C TYR A 97 -1.38 -20.59 17.37
N GLU A 98 -1.40 -21.90 17.13
CA GLU A 98 -2.54 -22.78 17.46
C GLU A 98 -2.93 -22.80 18.94
N SER A 99 -2.02 -22.45 19.86
CA SER A 99 -2.30 -22.32 21.29
C SER A 99 -3.19 -21.12 21.65
N ILE A 100 -3.40 -20.18 20.70
CA ILE A 100 -4.24 -18.99 20.86
C ILE A 100 -5.52 -19.20 20.05
N ASP A 101 -6.65 -18.82 20.63
CA ASP A 101 -7.94 -18.83 19.92
C ASP A 101 -7.87 -18.10 18.58
N TYR A 102 -8.54 -18.64 17.55
CA TYR A 102 -8.43 -18.13 16.19
C TYR A 102 -8.95 -16.70 16.06
N GLU A 103 -10.05 -16.37 16.74
CA GLU A 103 -10.59 -15.00 16.75
C GLU A 103 -9.61 -14.01 17.34
N VAL A 104 -8.95 -14.40 18.45
CA VAL A 104 -7.91 -13.58 19.08
C VAL A 104 -6.74 -13.33 18.16
N ARG A 105 -6.29 -14.35 17.41
CA ARG A 105 -5.20 -14.20 16.43
C ARG A 105 -5.58 -13.23 15.29
N CYS A 106 -6.76 -13.39 14.73
CA CYS A 106 -7.28 -12.50 13.70
C CYS A 106 -7.40 -11.05 14.23
N ARG A 107 -7.91 -10.89 15.45
CA ARG A 107 -8.02 -9.59 16.11
C ARG A 107 -6.66 -8.92 16.32
N LEU A 108 -5.65 -9.68 16.74
CA LEU A 108 -4.28 -9.15 16.92
C LEU A 108 -3.70 -8.62 15.60
N LEU A 109 -3.84 -9.37 14.51
CA LEU A 109 -3.39 -8.92 13.18
C LEU A 109 -4.15 -7.68 12.73
N PHE A 110 -5.48 -7.70 12.87
CA PHE A 110 -6.35 -6.58 12.51
C PHE A 110 -5.98 -5.29 13.26
N MET A 111 -5.87 -5.35 14.60
CA MET A 111 -5.58 -4.18 15.43
C MET A 111 -4.19 -3.60 15.17
N ARG A 112 -3.20 -4.44 14.85
CA ARG A 112 -1.88 -3.98 14.43
C ARG A 112 -1.94 -3.23 13.10
N TYR A 113 -2.67 -3.78 12.12
CA TYR A 113 -2.83 -3.13 10.83
C TYR A 113 -3.64 -1.84 10.93
N TRP A 114 -4.72 -1.84 11.71
CA TRP A 114 -5.50 -0.64 12.02
C TRP A 114 -4.62 0.49 12.56
N LYS A 115 -3.84 0.22 13.62
CA LYS A 115 -2.93 1.21 14.21
C LYS A 115 -1.88 1.70 13.22
N TYR A 116 -1.39 0.82 12.37
CA TYR A 116 -0.41 1.19 11.35
C TYR A 116 -0.98 2.18 10.33
N VAL A 117 -2.16 1.89 9.78
CA VAL A 117 -2.76 2.74 8.72
C VAL A 117 -3.33 4.03 9.29
N THR A 118 -3.95 4.01 10.47
CA THR A 118 -4.49 5.22 11.12
C THR A 118 -3.40 6.13 11.67
N GLY A 119 -2.24 5.60 12.02
CA GLY A 119 -1.06 6.37 12.39
C GLY A 119 -0.36 7.06 11.21
N ARG A 120 -0.82 6.83 9.96
CA ARG A 120 -0.26 7.37 8.71
C ARG A 120 -1.34 8.02 7.84
N PRO A 121 -2.00 9.07 8.35
CA PRO A 121 -3.20 9.63 7.71
C PRO A 121 -2.94 10.20 6.32
N SER A 122 -1.76 10.75 6.05
CA SER A 122 -1.43 11.30 4.74
C SER A 122 -1.22 10.18 3.70
N GLU A 123 -0.50 9.13 4.09
CA GLU A 123 -0.24 7.95 3.26
C GLU A 123 -1.54 7.20 2.97
N LEU A 124 -2.40 7.01 3.97
CA LEU A 124 -3.71 6.39 3.79
C LEU A 124 -4.61 7.21 2.85
N LYS A 125 -4.67 8.56 3.02
CA LYS A 125 -5.42 9.44 2.12
C LYS A 125 -4.89 9.38 0.69
N PHE A 126 -3.57 9.39 0.52
CA PHE A 126 -2.95 9.23 -0.79
C PHE A 126 -3.30 7.88 -1.41
N TYR A 127 -3.07 6.80 -0.68
CA TYR A 127 -3.30 5.43 -1.13
C TYR A 127 -4.73 5.23 -1.62
N MET A 128 -5.72 5.58 -0.80
CA MET A 128 -7.13 5.39 -1.13
C MET A 128 -7.59 6.24 -2.32
N ARG A 129 -7.13 7.50 -2.42
CA ARG A 129 -7.47 8.37 -3.55
C ARG A 129 -6.88 7.86 -4.86
N TYR A 130 -5.65 7.34 -4.82
CA TYR A 130 -5.01 6.76 -5.98
C TYR A 130 -5.65 5.42 -6.37
N TYR A 131 -5.86 4.53 -5.41
CA TYR A 131 -6.45 3.20 -5.62
C TYR A 131 -7.83 3.26 -6.30
N HIS A 132 -8.65 4.24 -5.97
CA HIS A 132 -9.96 4.44 -6.58
C HIS A 132 -9.95 5.33 -7.84
N SER A 133 -8.78 5.65 -8.39
CA SER A 133 -8.64 6.48 -9.59
C SER A 133 -8.48 5.67 -10.87
N LEU A 134 -8.71 6.33 -12.01
CA LEU A 134 -8.38 5.73 -13.32
C LEU A 134 -6.88 5.48 -13.49
N MET A 135 -6.02 6.25 -12.81
CA MET A 135 -4.58 6.07 -12.84
C MET A 135 -4.15 4.72 -12.29
N TYR A 136 -4.79 4.25 -11.21
CA TYR A 136 -4.53 2.93 -10.65
C TYR A 136 -4.73 1.83 -11.69
N ASN A 137 -5.86 1.84 -12.40
CA ASN A 137 -6.15 0.84 -13.43
C ASN A 137 -5.15 0.89 -14.58
N THR A 138 -4.67 2.08 -14.92
CA THR A 138 -3.77 2.28 -16.07
C THR A 138 -2.32 1.89 -15.75
N TYR A 139 -1.83 2.23 -14.55
CA TYR A 139 -0.40 2.16 -14.25
C TYR A 139 -0.03 1.13 -13.18
N SER A 140 -0.93 0.82 -12.24
CA SER A 140 -0.54 0.09 -11.01
C SER A 140 -1.28 -1.24 -10.80
N PHE A 141 -2.43 -1.47 -11.43
CA PHE A 141 -3.28 -2.64 -11.21
C PHE A 141 -2.52 -3.99 -11.34
N VAL A 142 -1.72 -4.14 -12.38
CA VAL A 142 -0.98 -5.40 -12.65
C VAL A 142 0.05 -5.67 -11.55
N ASN A 143 0.82 -4.65 -11.16
CA ASN A 143 1.84 -4.78 -10.12
C ASN A 143 1.21 -5.03 -8.74
N HIS A 144 0.16 -4.29 -8.40
CA HIS A 144 -0.61 -4.50 -7.18
C HIS A 144 -1.13 -5.93 -7.08
N THR A 145 -1.84 -6.42 -8.10
CA THR A 145 -2.39 -7.78 -8.12
C THR A 145 -1.29 -8.84 -7.96
N LYS A 146 -0.15 -8.65 -8.64
CA LYS A 146 1.00 -9.55 -8.52
C LYS A 146 1.60 -9.54 -7.10
N GLN A 147 1.73 -8.39 -6.46
CA GLN A 147 2.25 -8.30 -5.10
C GLN A 147 1.31 -8.98 -4.10
N TYR A 148 0.02 -8.74 -4.21
CA TYR A 148 -0.99 -9.30 -3.30
C TYR A 148 -1.24 -10.80 -3.51
N SER A 149 -0.81 -11.40 -4.64
CA SER A 149 -0.89 -12.85 -4.83
C SER A 149 -0.18 -13.64 -3.72
N ILE A 150 0.90 -13.10 -3.17
CA ILE A 150 1.64 -13.70 -2.04
C ILE A 150 0.74 -13.81 -0.80
N LEU A 151 -0.05 -12.77 -0.53
CA LEU A 151 -0.99 -12.78 0.59
C LEU A 151 -2.14 -13.76 0.35
N VAL A 152 -2.68 -13.80 -0.87
CA VAL A 152 -3.70 -14.76 -1.29
C VAL A 152 -3.22 -16.19 -1.09
N ASP A 153 -1.99 -16.51 -1.50
CA ASP A 153 -1.41 -17.86 -1.37
C ASP A 153 -1.20 -18.25 0.10
N LYS A 154 -0.77 -17.31 0.94
CA LYS A 154 -0.67 -17.52 2.39
C LYS A 154 -2.03 -17.76 3.03
N LEU A 155 -3.05 -17.00 2.62
CA LEU A 155 -4.41 -17.20 3.11
C LEU A 155 -5.00 -18.54 2.64
N ARG A 156 -4.74 -18.97 1.41
CA ARG A 156 -5.16 -20.29 0.92
C ARG A 156 -4.65 -21.41 1.80
N SER A 157 -3.39 -21.35 2.26
CA SER A 157 -2.83 -22.37 3.16
C SER A 157 -3.48 -22.40 4.54
N ALA A 158 -4.05 -21.29 4.98
CA ALA A 158 -4.78 -21.20 6.25
C ALA A 158 -6.27 -21.64 6.14
N PHE A 159 -6.79 -21.78 4.92
CA PHE A 159 -8.15 -22.25 4.65
C PHE A 159 -8.09 -23.60 3.94
N PRO A 160 -8.60 -24.69 4.55
CA PRO A 160 -8.46 -26.06 4.02
C PRO A 160 -9.41 -26.37 2.83
N SER A 161 -9.90 -25.38 2.09
CA SER A 161 -10.72 -25.54 0.89
C SER A 161 -9.88 -25.45 -0.39
N ASP A 162 -10.51 -25.68 -1.52
CA ASP A 162 -9.93 -25.47 -2.86
C ASP A 162 -9.42 -24.04 -3.12
N GLY A 163 -9.57 -23.15 -2.13
CA GLY A 163 -9.14 -21.76 -2.17
C GLY A 163 -10.07 -20.86 -2.98
N SER A 164 -11.22 -21.36 -3.45
CA SER A 164 -12.20 -20.52 -4.14
C SER A 164 -12.75 -19.47 -3.17
N GLY A 165 -12.79 -18.21 -3.62
CA GLY A 165 -13.33 -17.11 -2.81
C GLY A 165 -12.34 -16.43 -1.84
N VAL A 166 -11.15 -17.01 -1.60
CA VAL A 166 -10.14 -16.40 -0.69
C VAL A 166 -9.75 -14.99 -1.14
N GLU A 167 -9.54 -14.78 -2.44
CA GLU A 167 -9.22 -13.46 -2.98
C GLU A 167 -10.33 -12.44 -2.74
N HIS A 168 -11.59 -12.84 -2.92
CA HIS A 168 -12.74 -11.96 -2.67
C HIS A 168 -12.87 -11.60 -1.19
N ILE A 169 -12.64 -12.55 -0.29
CA ILE A 169 -12.67 -12.31 1.15
C ILE A 169 -11.52 -11.39 1.56
N MET A 170 -10.31 -11.65 1.08
CA MET A 170 -9.17 -10.78 1.35
C MET A 170 -9.44 -9.35 0.90
N ARG A 171 -9.95 -9.17 -0.32
CA ARG A 171 -10.33 -7.85 -0.83
C ARG A 171 -11.38 -7.19 0.05
N HIS A 172 -12.44 -7.92 0.42
CA HIS A 172 -13.47 -7.40 1.30
C HIS A 172 -12.92 -6.95 2.67
N ILE A 173 -12.01 -7.75 3.26
CA ILE A 173 -11.36 -7.39 4.53
C ILE A 173 -10.58 -6.07 4.39
N LEU A 174 -9.72 -5.98 3.38
CA LEU A 174 -8.87 -4.82 3.17
C LEU A 174 -9.67 -3.57 2.81
N ASP A 175 -10.60 -3.67 1.87
CA ASP A 175 -11.44 -2.55 1.44
C ASP A 175 -12.28 -2.00 2.61
N THR A 176 -12.88 -2.89 3.41
CA THR A 176 -13.69 -2.48 4.57
C THR A 176 -12.84 -1.81 5.63
N LEU A 177 -11.68 -2.40 5.97
CA LEU A 177 -10.76 -1.84 6.97
C LEU A 177 -10.23 -0.47 6.52
N LEU A 178 -9.68 -0.38 5.30
CA LEU A 178 -9.06 0.84 4.79
C LEU A 178 -10.07 1.97 4.61
N THR A 179 -11.29 1.65 4.14
CA THR A 179 -12.37 2.65 4.02
C THR A 179 -12.78 3.18 5.38
N THR A 180 -12.97 2.30 6.38
CA THR A 180 -13.31 2.72 7.75
C THR A 180 -12.18 3.53 8.38
N ALA A 181 -10.92 3.11 8.18
CA ALA A 181 -9.76 3.85 8.65
C ALA A 181 -9.66 5.24 7.99
N LEU A 182 -9.95 5.34 6.67
CA LEU A 182 -9.98 6.63 5.97
C LEU A 182 -11.06 7.56 6.52
N MET A 183 -12.26 7.03 6.80
CA MET A 183 -13.34 7.80 7.42
C MET A 183 -12.92 8.31 8.80
N TYR A 184 -12.33 7.47 9.63
CA TYR A 184 -11.81 7.82 10.94
C TYR A 184 -10.75 8.92 10.88
N VAL A 185 -9.68 8.78 10.07
CA VAL A 185 -8.61 9.78 10.00
C VAL A 185 -9.02 11.07 9.29
N SER A 186 -10.16 11.06 8.58
CA SER A 186 -10.70 12.25 7.93
C SER A 186 -11.58 13.08 8.87
N ASN A 187 -12.15 12.46 9.90
CA ASN A 187 -13.02 13.11 10.88
C ASN A 187 -12.86 12.46 12.26
N PRO A 188 -11.71 12.65 12.94
CA PRO A 188 -11.38 11.95 14.17
C PRO A 188 -12.09 12.52 15.43
N GLU A 189 -12.84 13.61 15.30
CA GLU A 189 -13.43 14.31 16.46
C GLU A 189 -14.49 13.46 17.16
N GLY A 190 -14.28 13.21 18.44
CA GLY A 190 -15.27 12.64 19.35
C GLY A 190 -15.44 11.11 19.27
N ILE A 191 -14.64 10.40 18.51
CA ILE A 191 -14.73 8.94 18.36
C ILE A 191 -13.42 8.28 18.81
N ASP A 192 -13.52 7.28 19.70
CA ASP A 192 -12.36 6.49 20.12
C ASP A 192 -11.92 5.56 18.96
N SER A 193 -10.64 5.66 18.61
CA SER A 193 -10.02 4.83 17.58
C SER A 193 -10.16 3.32 17.85
N ASP A 194 -9.97 2.92 19.10
CA ASP A 194 -10.02 1.51 19.48
C ASP A 194 -11.48 0.98 19.47
N GLU A 195 -12.47 1.82 19.77
CA GLU A 195 -13.89 1.48 19.66
C GLU A 195 -14.27 1.26 18.17
N VAL A 196 -13.90 2.18 17.28
CA VAL A 196 -14.15 2.05 15.84
C VAL A 196 -13.47 0.79 15.29
N ALA A 197 -12.22 0.55 15.68
CA ALA A 197 -11.47 -0.64 15.26
C ALA A 197 -12.18 -1.93 15.72
N GLU A 198 -12.66 -1.97 16.96
CA GLU A 198 -13.32 -3.14 17.52
C GLU A 198 -14.65 -3.45 16.81
N ILE A 199 -15.45 -2.43 16.54
CA ILE A 199 -16.70 -2.58 15.77
C ILE A 199 -16.41 -3.09 14.36
N ASN A 200 -15.44 -2.47 13.67
CA ASN A 200 -15.05 -2.87 12.32
C ASN A 200 -14.51 -4.31 12.29
N PHE A 201 -13.67 -4.69 13.25
CA PHE A 201 -13.18 -6.06 13.38
C PHE A 201 -14.33 -7.06 13.51
N LYS A 202 -15.30 -6.83 14.40
CA LYS A 202 -16.44 -7.73 14.60
C LYS A 202 -17.25 -7.92 13.32
N MET A 203 -17.50 -6.85 12.57
CA MET A 203 -18.22 -6.91 11.29
C MET A 203 -17.47 -7.77 10.27
N ILE A 204 -16.17 -7.52 10.09
CA ILE A 204 -15.31 -8.28 9.16
C ILE A 204 -15.20 -9.73 9.60
N PHE A 205 -14.93 -9.96 10.89
CA PHE A 205 -14.69 -11.30 11.42
C PHE A 205 -15.93 -12.20 11.31
N SER A 206 -17.13 -11.65 11.40
CA SER A 206 -18.37 -12.41 11.22
C SER A 206 -18.43 -13.07 9.82
N VAL A 207 -18.01 -12.36 8.77
CA VAL A 207 -17.93 -12.87 7.40
C VAL A 207 -16.83 -13.92 7.26
N VAL A 208 -15.64 -13.63 7.80
CA VAL A 208 -14.49 -14.52 7.74
C VAL A 208 -14.78 -15.84 8.48
N ARG A 209 -15.38 -15.76 9.66
CA ARG A 209 -15.77 -16.91 10.47
C ARG A 209 -16.76 -17.83 9.72
N GLU A 210 -17.77 -17.27 9.10
CA GLU A 210 -18.74 -18.03 8.31
C GLU A 210 -18.05 -18.77 7.14
N PHE A 211 -17.11 -18.11 6.48
CA PHE A 211 -16.34 -18.72 5.39
C PHE A 211 -15.48 -19.90 5.87
N ILE A 212 -14.78 -19.75 6.99
CA ILE A 212 -13.94 -20.82 7.57
C ILE A 212 -14.80 -22.00 7.95
N ASP A 213 -15.93 -21.81 8.62
CA ASP A 213 -16.81 -22.88 9.07
C ASP A 213 -17.41 -23.66 7.90
N LYS A 214 -17.83 -22.99 6.83
CA LYS A 214 -18.27 -23.63 5.58
C LYS A 214 -17.16 -24.50 4.96
N ASN A 215 -15.94 -24.01 4.92
CA ASN A 215 -14.81 -24.75 4.35
C ASN A 215 -14.38 -25.93 5.20
N LYS A 216 -14.40 -25.82 6.53
CA LYS A 216 -14.19 -26.96 7.43
C LYS A 216 -15.20 -28.08 7.22
N LEU A 217 -16.47 -27.72 7.02
CA LEU A 217 -17.54 -28.69 6.75
C LEU A 217 -17.33 -29.37 5.39
N ALA A 218 -16.92 -28.64 4.36
CA ALA A 218 -16.62 -29.20 3.03
C ALA A 218 -15.42 -30.16 3.07
N ALA A 219 -14.33 -29.82 3.76
CA ALA A 219 -13.18 -30.67 3.93
C ALA A 219 -13.50 -31.94 4.73
N ALA A 220 -14.32 -31.85 5.77
CA ALA A 220 -14.80 -32.99 6.54
C ALA A 220 -15.70 -33.94 5.72
N ALA A 221 -16.50 -33.40 4.78
CA ALA A 221 -17.33 -34.19 3.88
C ALA A 221 -16.52 -34.95 2.83
N THR A 222 -15.45 -34.34 2.29
CA THR A 222 -14.56 -35.01 1.32
C THR A 222 -13.63 -36.05 1.96
N GLY A 223 -13.17 -35.81 3.20
CA GLY A 223 -12.34 -36.77 3.95
C GLY A 223 -13.08 -38.04 4.38
N LYS A 224 -14.42 -38.05 4.42
CA LYS A 224 -15.24 -39.24 4.66
C LYS A 224 -15.41 -40.16 3.44
N GLN A 225 -15.03 -39.72 2.24
CA GLN A 225 -15.11 -40.53 1.02
C GLN A 225 -13.81 -41.29 0.67
N SER A 226 -12.70 -41.01 1.38
CA SER A 226 -11.40 -41.69 1.17
C SER A 226 -11.10 -42.81 2.16
N GLY A 227 -12.10 -43.27 2.92
CA GLY A 227 -12.01 -44.32 3.92
C GLY A 227 -13.02 -45.44 3.69
N VAL A 228 -13.05 -46.02 2.46
CA VAL A 228 -13.65 -47.36 2.20
C VAL A 228 -12.76 -48.12 1.26
#